data_23958003ad1f2b825e282229b215dced
#
_entry.id   23958003ad1f2b825e282229b215dced
#
_cell.length_a   1.000
_cell.length_b   1.000
_cell.length_c   1.000
_cell.angle_alpha   90.00
_cell.angle_beta   90.00
_cell.angle_gamma   90.00
#
_symmetry.space_group_name_H-M   'P 1'
#
loop_
_entity.id
_entity.type
_entity.pdbx_description
1 polymer ?
#
loop_
_entity_poly.entity_id
_entity_poly.type
_entity_poly.pdbx_seq_one_letter_code
_entity_poly.pdbx_strand_id
1 'polypeptide(L)'
;SGNTTYGHRFHAPGPITVRRFDDYVASLERAKVVLDADRRKEIIATDARNLAFAAGLELVEDEGLLEEVAGLVEWPVVLMGSFEERFLDIPGEAIRATIRANQKCFVLRDPATSQLANRFIPVSNLVASDGGQAITAGNGRVVRARLSDAAYFWATDRGPLPDLDTLKDSAETLGLDLSKPLDQRMAKLDKLGVVFHAKLGTQGQRVQRIAALAKELAPIVGADPVQAERAAKLAKADLPTEMVGEFPELQGLMGRKYAELQGENASVAAAIEEHYKPLGPSDRVPADPVSVAVALADKLDTLVGFWAIDEKPTGSKDPYALRRAA
;
A
#
# COMPACT_ATOMS: atom_id res chain seq x y z
N SER A 1 16.81 0.91 -38.64
CA SER A 1 16.85 1.33 -40.04
C SER A 1 16.44 0.18 -40.94
N GLY A 2 15.32 0.26 -41.54
CA GLY A 2 14.71 -0.72 -42.43
C GLY A 2 13.22 -0.42 -42.51
N ASN A 3 12.52 -1.10 -43.39
CA ASN A 3 11.09 -0.94 -43.61
C ASN A 3 10.27 -2.16 -43.17
N THR A 4 10.88 -3.06 -42.40
CA THR A 4 10.25 -4.28 -41.91
C THR A 4 10.00 -4.19 -40.40
N THR A 5 8.78 -4.48 -39.97
CA THR A 5 8.36 -4.63 -38.60
C THR A 5 7.60 -5.94 -38.39
N TYR A 6 7.18 -6.22 -37.15
CA TYR A 6 6.43 -7.42 -36.82
C TYR A 6 5.17 -7.03 -36.02
N GLY A 7 4.11 -7.78 -36.19
CA GLY A 7 2.89 -7.66 -35.43
C GLY A 7 2.94 -8.39 -34.13
N HIS A 8 1.77 -8.62 -33.54
CA HIS A 8 1.61 -9.33 -32.28
C HIS A 8 2.18 -10.75 -32.37
N ARG A 9 3.03 -11.11 -31.38
CA ARG A 9 3.78 -12.38 -31.34
C ARG A 9 2.94 -13.62 -31.62
N PHE A 10 1.72 -13.68 -31.11
CA PHE A 10 0.84 -14.85 -31.24
C PHE A 10 -0.24 -14.67 -32.31
N HIS A 11 -0.76 -13.45 -32.51
CA HIS A 11 -1.87 -13.21 -33.43
C HIS A 11 -1.44 -12.87 -34.83
N ALA A 12 -0.25 -12.32 -35.00
CA ALA A 12 0.28 -11.90 -36.30
C ALA A 12 1.81 -11.92 -36.34
N PRO A 13 2.45 -13.10 -36.23
CA PRO A 13 3.91 -13.22 -36.04
C PRO A 13 4.73 -12.93 -37.28
N GLY A 14 4.09 -12.76 -38.45
CA GLY A 14 4.77 -12.53 -39.73
C GLY A 14 5.38 -11.13 -39.87
N PRO A 15 6.37 -10.96 -40.77
CA PRO A 15 6.94 -9.65 -41.07
C PRO A 15 5.95 -8.77 -41.84
N ILE A 16 6.01 -7.46 -41.54
CA ILE A 16 5.17 -6.42 -42.16
C ILE A 16 6.10 -5.41 -42.78
N THR A 17 5.93 -5.13 -44.08
CA THR A 17 6.65 -4.09 -44.78
C THR A 17 5.86 -2.79 -44.72
N VAL A 18 6.49 -1.72 -44.20
CA VAL A 18 5.88 -0.41 -43.98
C VAL A 18 6.65 0.65 -44.79
N ARG A 19 5.97 1.73 -45.19
CA ARG A 19 6.56 2.79 -46.04
C ARG A 19 6.55 4.15 -45.34
N ARG A 20 5.48 4.47 -44.60
CA ARG A 20 5.26 5.74 -43.91
C ARG A 20 4.80 5.49 -42.46
N PHE A 21 4.86 6.51 -41.63
CA PHE A 21 4.43 6.40 -40.26
C PHE A 21 2.95 6.01 -40.10
N ASP A 22 2.06 6.64 -40.88
CA ASP A 22 0.64 6.30 -40.83
C ASP A 22 0.36 4.86 -41.29
N ASP A 23 1.08 4.40 -42.31
CA ASP A 23 1.02 3.01 -42.77
C ASP A 23 1.57 2.05 -41.68
N TYR A 24 2.62 2.46 -41.00
CA TYR A 24 3.19 1.71 -39.88
C TYR A 24 2.17 1.52 -38.74
N VAL A 25 1.55 2.61 -38.27
CA VAL A 25 0.55 2.56 -37.17
C VAL A 25 -0.66 1.70 -37.61
N ALA A 26 -1.21 1.93 -38.78
CA ALA A 26 -2.37 1.18 -39.25
C ALA A 26 -2.07 -0.31 -39.50
N SER A 27 -0.85 -0.64 -39.94
CA SER A 27 -0.43 -2.03 -40.16
C SER A 27 -0.22 -2.77 -38.85
N LEU A 28 0.33 -2.11 -37.86
CA LEU A 28 0.47 -2.67 -36.50
C LEU A 28 -0.90 -2.93 -35.88
N GLU A 29 -1.84 -2.01 -35.98
CA GLU A 29 -3.19 -2.18 -35.43
C GLU A 29 -3.92 -3.37 -36.05
N ARG A 30 -3.85 -3.52 -37.41
CA ARG A 30 -4.36 -4.73 -38.10
C ARG A 30 -3.68 -6.00 -37.61
N ALA A 31 -2.40 -5.91 -37.23
CA ALA A 31 -1.61 -7.00 -36.69
C ALA A 31 -1.67 -7.12 -35.16
N LYS A 32 -2.72 -6.57 -34.52
CA LYS A 32 -2.98 -6.67 -33.08
C LYS A 32 -1.89 -6.04 -32.19
N VAL A 33 -1.43 -4.85 -32.60
CA VAL A 33 -0.52 -4.03 -31.81
C VAL A 33 -1.03 -2.59 -31.79
N VAL A 34 -1.38 -2.10 -30.60
CA VAL A 34 -1.69 -0.69 -30.35
C VAL A 34 -0.39 0.01 -29.96
N LEU A 35 0.19 0.77 -30.87
CA LEU A 35 1.50 1.40 -30.68
C LEU A 35 1.48 2.48 -29.60
N ASP A 36 0.44 3.30 -29.58
CA ASP A 36 0.28 4.42 -28.66
C ASP A 36 -0.06 3.94 -27.24
N ALA A 37 0.78 4.28 -26.28
CA ALA A 37 0.59 3.91 -24.87
C ALA A 37 -0.64 4.58 -24.24
N ASP A 38 -0.92 5.84 -24.58
CA ASP A 38 -2.08 6.55 -24.04
C ASP A 38 -3.39 5.93 -24.56
N ARG A 39 -3.39 5.51 -25.81
CA ARG A 39 -4.53 4.76 -26.38
C ARG A 39 -4.71 3.39 -25.70
N ARG A 40 -3.63 2.67 -25.35
CA ARG A 40 -3.74 1.42 -24.60
C ARG A 40 -4.34 1.67 -23.20
N LYS A 41 -3.92 2.73 -22.51
CA LYS A 41 -4.50 3.14 -21.23
C LYS A 41 -5.99 3.45 -21.33
N GLU A 42 -6.37 4.20 -22.37
CA GLU A 42 -7.78 4.53 -22.62
C GLU A 42 -8.63 3.28 -22.87
N ILE A 43 -8.15 2.33 -23.67
CA ILE A 43 -8.83 1.05 -23.93
C ILE A 43 -9.00 0.29 -22.61
N ILE A 44 -7.93 0.12 -21.84
CA ILE A 44 -7.97 -0.62 -20.58
C ILE A 44 -8.96 0.02 -19.60
N ALA A 45 -8.87 1.33 -19.39
CA ALA A 45 -9.74 2.04 -18.45
C ALA A 45 -11.21 1.99 -18.88
N THR A 46 -11.49 2.20 -20.17
CA THR A 46 -12.85 2.16 -20.71
C THR A 46 -13.47 0.78 -20.59
N ASP A 47 -12.75 -0.26 -21.01
CA ASP A 47 -13.26 -1.63 -20.98
C ASP A 47 -13.43 -2.12 -19.53
N ALA A 48 -12.50 -1.76 -18.62
CA ALA A 48 -12.61 -2.09 -17.21
C ALA A 48 -13.84 -1.42 -16.56
N ARG A 49 -14.09 -0.14 -16.85
CA ARG A 49 -15.29 0.56 -16.38
C ARG A 49 -16.58 -0.04 -16.93
N ASN A 50 -16.58 -0.42 -18.21
CA ASN A 50 -17.74 -1.06 -18.84
C ASN A 50 -18.05 -2.42 -18.21
N LEU A 51 -17.03 -3.25 -17.96
CA LEU A 51 -17.22 -4.52 -17.26
C LEU A 51 -17.72 -4.31 -15.83
N ALA A 52 -17.14 -3.35 -15.11
CA ALA A 52 -17.59 -3.00 -13.76
C ALA A 52 -19.07 -2.57 -13.77
N PHE A 53 -19.44 -1.64 -14.65
CA PHE A 53 -20.81 -1.15 -14.80
C PHE A 53 -21.81 -2.27 -15.13
N ALA A 54 -21.44 -3.17 -16.05
CA ALA A 54 -22.27 -4.32 -16.40
C ALA A 54 -22.51 -5.28 -15.21
N ALA A 55 -21.59 -5.29 -14.23
CA ALA A 55 -21.72 -6.06 -12.99
C ALA A 55 -22.40 -5.27 -11.85
N GLY A 56 -22.86 -4.05 -12.08
CA GLY A 56 -23.40 -3.16 -11.04
C GLY A 56 -22.34 -2.62 -10.07
N LEU A 57 -21.08 -2.60 -10.48
CA LEU A 57 -19.94 -2.23 -9.66
C LEU A 57 -19.20 -1.02 -10.27
N GLU A 58 -18.23 -0.52 -9.55
CA GLU A 58 -17.38 0.60 -9.94
C GLU A 58 -15.90 0.20 -9.90
N LEU A 59 -15.13 0.62 -10.90
CA LEU A 59 -13.68 0.42 -10.92
C LEU A 59 -13.01 1.27 -9.84
N VAL A 60 -12.14 0.67 -9.06
CA VAL A 60 -11.25 1.42 -8.19
C VAL A 60 -10.08 1.93 -9.02
N GLU A 61 -10.03 3.23 -9.24
CA GLU A 61 -9.01 3.88 -10.06
C GLU A 61 -7.61 3.69 -9.45
N ASP A 62 -6.64 3.38 -10.32
CA ASP A 62 -5.23 3.21 -9.97
C ASP A 62 -4.35 3.60 -11.17
N GLU A 63 -4.00 4.88 -11.25
CA GLU A 63 -3.21 5.44 -12.34
C GLU A 63 -1.84 4.76 -12.46
N GLY A 64 -1.17 4.47 -11.34
CA GLY A 64 0.13 3.80 -11.34
C GLY A 64 0.05 2.37 -11.90
N LEU A 65 -1.01 1.64 -11.56
CA LEU A 65 -1.25 0.31 -12.11
C LEU A 65 -1.64 0.38 -13.60
N LEU A 66 -2.45 1.36 -13.98
CA LEU A 66 -2.85 1.56 -15.37
C LEU A 66 -1.64 1.83 -16.27
N GLU A 67 -0.74 2.70 -15.82
CA GLU A 67 0.51 3.00 -16.53
C GLU A 67 1.39 1.74 -16.67
N GLU A 68 1.55 0.98 -15.57
CA GLU A 68 2.33 -0.26 -15.56
C GLU A 68 1.74 -1.30 -16.52
N VAL A 69 0.44 -1.56 -16.43
CA VAL A 69 -0.23 -2.60 -17.24
C VAL A 69 -0.26 -2.23 -18.72
N ALA A 70 -0.49 -0.95 -19.05
CA ALA A 70 -0.43 -0.49 -20.44
C ALA A 70 0.95 -0.68 -21.07
N GLY A 71 2.02 -0.69 -20.26
CA GLY A 71 3.38 -1.02 -20.70
C GLY A 71 3.63 -2.52 -20.90
N LEU A 72 2.80 -3.40 -20.33
CA LEU A 72 2.97 -4.85 -20.36
C LEU A 72 2.23 -5.53 -21.54
N VAL A 73 1.30 -4.85 -22.18
CA VAL A 73 0.44 -5.41 -23.22
C VAL A 73 0.52 -4.61 -24.52
N GLU A 74 0.53 -5.31 -25.64
CA GLU A 74 0.48 -4.70 -26.99
C GLU A 74 -0.95 -4.59 -27.49
N TRP A 75 -1.80 -5.53 -27.09
CA TRP A 75 -3.21 -5.63 -27.46
C TRP A 75 -4.04 -5.92 -26.22
N PRO A 76 -4.50 -4.89 -25.50
CA PRO A 76 -5.19 -5.08 -24.23
C PRO A 76 -6.50 -5.85 -24.41
N VAL A 77 -6.69 -6.90 -23.62
CA VAL A 77 -7.93 -7.66 -23.49
C VAL A 77 -8.31 -7.67 -22.01
N VAL A 78 -9.33 -6.92 -21.67
CA VAL A 78 -9.77 -6.73 -20.28
C VAL A 78 -10.76 -7.83 -19.92
N LEU A 79 -10.51 -8.54 -18.84
CA LEU A 79 -11.32 -9.65 -18.35
C LEU A 79 -11.80 -9.38 -16.93
N MET A 80 -12.77 -10.15 -16.44
CA MET A 80 -13.24 -10.08 -15.05
C MET A 80 -13.20 -11.45 -14.40
N GLY A 81 -12.60 -11.51 -13.23
CA GLY A 81 -12.59 -12.68 -12.35
C GLY A 81 -13.24 -12.41 -11.01
N SER A 82 -13.38 -13.46 -10.22
CA SER A 82 -13.94 -13.38 -8.87
C SER A 82 -13.14 -14.23 -7.88
N PHE A 83 -13.26 -13.86 -6.60
CA PHE A 83 -12.75 -14.63 -5.48
C PHE A 83 -13.86 -14.83 -4.44
N GLU A 84 -13.63 -15.68 -3.45
CA GLU A 84 -14.63 -16.00 -2.44
C GLU A 84 -14.91 -14.82 -1.52
N GLU A 85 -16.18 -14.58 -1.21
CA GLU A 85 -16.65 -13.47 -0.34
C GLU A 85 -16.00 -13.47 1.05
N ARG A 86 -15.65 -14.65 1.57
CA ARG A 86 -14.98 -14.77 2.88
C ARG A 86 -13.70 -13.94 3.01
N PHE A 87 -13.03 -13.64 1.89
CA PHE A 87 -11.84 -12.81 1.90
C PHE A 87 -12.14 -11.32 2.09
N LEU A 88 -13.40 -10.90 1.97
CA LEU A 88 -13.78 -9.51 2.24
C LEU A 88 -13.70 -9.13 3.73
N ASP A 89 -13.48 -10.10 4.63
CA ASP A 89 -13.14 -9.83 6.03
C ASP A 89 -11.74 -9.21 6.21
N ILE A 90 -10.87 -9.35 5.21
CA ILE A 90 -9.57 -8.69 5.17
C ILE A 90 -9.80 -7.21 4.84
N PRO A 91 -9.04 -6.27 5.44
CA PRO A 91 -9.11 -4.87 5.05
C PRO A 91 -8.99 -4.69 3.54
N GLY A 92 -9.87 -3.89 2.95
CA GLY A 92 -9.94 -3.70 1.49
C GLY A 92 -8.62 -3.21 0.89
N GLU A 93 -7.90 -2.39 1.63
CA GLU A 93 -6.58 -1.89 1.22
C GLU A 93 -5.55 -3.02 1.12
N ALA A 94 -5.60 -4.00 2.02
CA ALA A 94 -4.73 -5.19 1.97
C ALA A 94 -5.12 -6.12 0.81
N ILE A 95 -6.42 -6.31 0.54
CA ILE A 95 -6.88 -7.04 -0.65
C ILE A 95 -6.36 -6.38 -1.93
N ARG A 96 -6.52 -5.06 -2.04
CA ARG A 96 -6.04 -4.29 -3.19
C ARG A 96 -4.53 -4.42 -3.37
N ALA A 97 -3.75 -4.25 -2.30
CA ALA A 97 -2.30 -4.41 -2.31
C ALA A 97 -1.89 -5.81 -2.77
N THR A 98 -2.53 -6.85 -2.22
CA THR A 98 -2.29 -8.26 -2.58
C THR A 98 -2.53 -8.53 -4.07
N ILE A 99 -3.69 -8.13 -4.59
CA ILE A 99 -4.08 -8.38 -5.98
C ILE A 99 -3.19 -7.57 -6.94
N ARG A 100 -2.89 -6.32 -6.60
CA ARG A 100 -2.01 -5.45 -7.38
C ARG A 100 -0.58 -6.00 -7.45
N ALA A 101 0.00 -6.36 -6.32
CA ALA A 101 1.40 -6.80 -6.25
C ALA A 101 1.62 -8.11 -7.02
N ASN A 102 0.72 -9.08 -6.84
CA ASN A 102 0.91 -10.44 -7.34
C ASN A 102 0.41 -10.66 -8.77
N GLN A 103 -0.66 -10.01 -9.19
CA GLN A 103 -1.32 -10.28 -10.48
C GLN A 103 -1.50 -9.05 -11.36
N LYS A 104 -1.10 -7.85 -10.91
CA LYS A 104 -1.30 -6.60 -11.65
C LYS A 104 -2.75 -6.42 -12.09
N CYS A 105 -3.70 -6.79 -11.24
CA CYS A 105 -5.13 -6.67 -11.51
C CYS A 105 -5.74 -5.49 -10.78
N PHE A 106 -6.75 -4.88 -11.39
CA PHE A 106 -7.58 -3.87 -10.73
C PHE A 106 -8.63 -4.55 -9.85
N VAL A 107 -9.15 -3.80 -8.88
CA VAL A 107 -10.24 -4.22 -8.02
C VAL A 107 -11.49 -3.37 -8.24
N LEU A 108 -12.64 -3.91 -7.84
CA LEU A 108 -13.94 -3.26 -7.98
C LEU A 108 -14.54 -2.97 -6.61
N ARG A 109 -15.43 -1.99 -6.55
CA ARG A 109 -16.18 -1.65 -5.34
C ARG A 109 -17.68 -1.54 -5.63
N ASP A 110 -18.48 -1.72 -4.59
CA ASP A 110 -19.89 -1.40 -4.60
C ASP A 110 -20.07 0.13 -4.54
N PRO A 111 -20.76 0.74 -5.51
CA PRO A 111 -20.95 2.19 -5.54
C PRO A 111 -21.80 2.72 -4.38
N ALA A 112 -22.69 1.89 -3.80
CA ALA A 112 -23.56 2.29 -2.70
C ALA A 112 -22.84 2.32 -1.35
N THR A 113 -21.93 1.37 -1.10
CA THR A 113 -21.21 1.23 0.17
C THR A 113 -19.78 1.69 0.12
N SER A 114 -19.22 1.87 -1.08
CA SER A 114 -17.80 2.11 -1.34
C SER A 114 -16.86 1.00 -0.86
N GLN A 115 -17.39 -0.13 -0.40
CA GLN A 115 -16.60 -1.29 0.01
C GLN A 115 -16.16 -2.12 -1.20
N LEU A 116 -15.03 -2.80 -1.10
CA LEU A 116 -14.56 -3.69 -2.15
C LEU A 116 -15.56 -4.82 -2.41
N ALA A 117 -15.76 -5.12 -3.69
CA ALA A 117 -16.46 -6.30 -4.14
C ALA A 117 -15.47 -7.45 -4.36
N ASN A 118 -15.96 -8.68 -4.37
CA ASN A 118 -15.17 -9.88 -4.61
C ASN A 118 -14.88 -10.11 -6.10
N ARG A 119 -14.46 -9.07 -6.80
CA ARG A 119 -14.15 -9.07 -8.24
C ARG A 119 -12.80 -8.43 -8.50
N PHE A 120 -12.11 -8.93 -9.50
CA PHE A 120 -10.85 -8.36 -9.99
C PHE A 120 -10.82 -8.34 -11.51
N ILE A 121 -10.01 -7.44 -12.08
CA ILE A 121 -9.88 -7.25 -13.52
C ILE A 121 -8.43 -7.47 -13.92
N PRO A 122 -8.10 -8.62 -14.51
CA PRO A 122 -6.84 -8.85 -15.21
C PRO A 122 -6.89 -8.27 -16.62
N VAL A 123 -5.75 -7.84 -17.13
CA VAL A 123 -5.58 -7.42 -18.51
C VAL A 123 -4.66 -8.42 -19.20
N SER A 124 -5.18 -9.09 -20.22
CA SER A 124 -4.44 -10.04 -21.03
C SER A 124 -3.87 -9.35 -22.26
N ASN A 125 -2.73 -9.85 -22.78
CA ASN A 125 -2.18 -9.53 -24.08
C ASN A 125 -2.63 -10.53 -25.15
N LEU A 126 -3.61 -11.37 -24.87
CA LEU A 126 -4.03 -12.46 -25.76
C LEU A 126 -5.55 -12.52 -25.86
N VAL A 127 -6.06 -12.56 -27.10
CA VAL A 127 -7.44 -12.93 -27.38
C VAL A 127 -7.53 -14.45 -27.35
N ALA A 128 -8.06 -14.99 -26.26
CA ALA A 128 -8.20 -16.44 -26.09
C ALA A 128 -9.44 -16.97 -26.81
N SER A 129 -9.34 -18.18 -27.37
CA SER A 129 -10.44 -18.83 -28.09
C SER A 129 -11.63 -19.23 -27.21
N ASP A 130 -11.39 -19.36 -25.89
CA ASP A 130 -12.39 -19.67 -24.88
C ASP A 130 -13.02 -18.41 -24.23
N GLY A 131 -12.80 -17.23 -24.82
CA GLY A 131 -13.27 -15.95 -24.25
C GLY A 131 -12.51 -15.53 -23.00
N GLY A 132 -11.35 -16.12 -22.71
CA GLY A 132 -10.51 -15.78 -21.56
C GLY A 132 -10.83 -16.56 -20.29
N GLN A 133 -11.66 -17.60 -20.35
CA GLN A 133 -12.04 -18.38 -19.17
C GLN A 133 -10.83 -19.04 -18.49
N ALA A 134 -9.93 -19.66 -19.25
CA ALA A 134 -8.71 -20.28 -18.71
C ALA A 134 -7.78 -19.24 -18.09
N ILE A 135 -7.65 -18.05 -18.69
CA ILE A 135 -6.84 -16.94 -18.16
C ILE A 135 -7.43 -16.47 -16.84
N THR A 136 -8.73 -16.22 -16.79
CA THR A 136 -9.43 -15.77 -15.58
C THR A 136 -9.36 -16.79 -14.46
N ALA A 137 -9.57 -18.07 -14.76
CA ALA A 137 -9.45 -19.16 -13.80
C ALA A 137 -8.02 -19.31 -13.27
N GLY A 138 -7.03 -19.14 -14.14
CA GLY A 138 -5.60 -19.15 -13.77
C GLY A 138 -5.26 -18.03 -12.78
N ASN A 139 -5.63 -16.80 -13.11
CA ASN A 139 -5.47 -15.66 -12.22
C ASN A 139 -6.23 -15.84 -10.89
N GLY A 140 -7.46 -16.35 -10.95
CA GLY A 140 -8.29 -16.62 -9.77
C GLY A 140 -7.64 -17.61 -8.79
N ARG A 141 -6.94 -18.64 -9.27
CA ARG A 141 -6.20 -19.56 -8.40
C ARG A 141 -5.07 -18.85 -7.64
N VAL A 142 -4.32 -17.99 -8.31
CA VAL A 142 -3.23 -17.22 -7.67
C VAL A 142 -3.81 -16.19 -6.68
N VAL A 143 -4.83 -15.44 -7.09
CA VAL A 143 -5.54 -14.49 -6.20
C VAL A 143 -6.02 -15.20 -4.94
N ARG A 144 -6.68 -16.37 -5.07
CA ARG A 144 -7.12 -17.16 -3.92
C ARG A 144 -5.97 -17.56 -3.01
N ALA A 145 -4.86 -18.06 -3.55
CA ALA A 145 -3.70 -18.46 -2.75
C ALA A 145 -3.16 -17.25 -1.94
N ARG A 146 -2.98 -16.11 -2.59
CA ARG A 146 -2.45 -14.90 -1.95
C ARG A 146 -3.42 -14.27 -0.93
N LEU A 147 -4.71 -14.29 -1.23
CA LEU A 147 -5.71 -13.84 -0.25
C LEU A 147 -5.83 -14.80 0.93
N SER A 148 -5.56 -16.09 0.76
CA SER A 148 -5.48 -17.04 1.87
C SER A 148 -4.31 -16.72 2.80
N ASP A 149 -3.14 -16.38 2.26
CA ASP A 149 -1.99 -15.91 3.03
C ASP A 149 -2.34 -14.61 3.78
N ALA A 150 -2.91 -13.62 3.09
CA ALA A 150 -3.33 -12.35 3.70
C ALA A 150 -4.38 -12.55 4.80
N ALA A 151 -5.33 -13.48 4.63
CA ALA A 151 -6.32 -13.82 5.66
C ALA A 151 -5.67 -14.43 6.90
N TYR A 152 -4.66 -15.28 6.70
CA TYR A 152 -3.88 -15.86 7.79
C TYR A 152 -3.10 -14.76 8.56
N PHE A 153 -2.42 -13.87 7.86
CA PHE A 153 -1.70 -12.75 8.47
C PHE A 153 -2.65 -11.84 9.25
N TRP A 154 -3.79 -11.49 8.66
CA TRP A 154 -4.82 -10.67 9.31
C TRP A 154 -5.36 -11.31 10.59
N ALA A 155 -5.62 -12.62 10.57
CA ALA A 155 -6.07 -13.35 11.73
C ALA A 155 -4.99 -13.44 12.82
N THR A 156 -3.75 -13.72 12.44
CA THR A 156 -2.60 -13.81 13.34
C THR A 156 -2.33 -12.48 14.02
N ASP A 157 -2.36 -11.38 13.28
CA ASP A 157 -2.05 -10.06 13.80
C ASP A 157 -3.11 -9.53 14.79
N ARG A 158 -4.34 -9.99 14.69
CA ARG A 158 -5.42 -9.65 15.64
C ARG A 158 -5.38 -10.46 16.92
N GLY A 159 -4.73 -11.60 16.90
CA GLY A 159 -4.60 -12.49 18.05
C GLY A 159 -3.50 -12.04 19.04
N PRO A 160 -3.49 -12.60 20.25
CA PRO A 160 -2.42 -12.36 21.21
C PRO A 160 -1.11 -12.98 20.72
N LEU A 161 0.01 -12.36 21.10
CA LEU A 161 1.33 -12.97 20.93
C LEU A 161 1.54 -14.09 21.95
N PRO A 162 2.32 -15.13 21.62
CA PRO A 162 2.78 -16.10 22.62
C PRO A 162 3.78 -15.44 23.58
N ASP A 163 3.95 -16.04 24.75
CA ASP A 163 5.00 -15.70 25.73
C ASP A 163 5.02 -14.23 26.18
N LEU A 164 3.84 -13.67 26.51
CA LEU A 164 3.67 -12.28 26.94
C LEU A 164 4.56 -11.91 28.16
N ASP A 165 4.90 -12.89 29.00
CA ASP A 165 5.80 -12.66 30.13
C ASP A 165 7.15 -12.11 29.69
N THR A 166 7.61 -12.48 28.53
CA THR A 166 8.89 -12.00 27.97
C THR A 166 8.85 -10.56 27.49
N LEU A 167 7.66 -9.95 27.40
CA LEU A 167 7.44 -8.57 26.94
C LEU A 167 7.21 -7.60 28.09
N LYS A 168 7.17 -8.07 29.34
CA LYS A 168 6.84 -7.23 30.51
C LYS A 168 7.76 -6.04 30.68
N ASP A 169 9.07 -6.23 30.56
CA ASP A 169 10.06 -5.16 30.77
C ASP A 169 9.90 -4.05 29.73
N SER A 170 9.70 -4.42 28.46
CA SER A 170 9.44 -3.47 27.36
C SER A 170 8.09 -2.77 27.53
N ALA A 171 7.06 -3.50 27.96
CA ALA A 171 5.74 -2.93 28.22
C ALA A 171 5.78 -1.93 29.37
N GLU A 172 6.47 -2.24 30.47
CA GLU A 172 6.65 -1.33 31.59
C GLU A 172 7.42 -0.07 31.17
N THR A 173 8.54 -0.25 30.46
CA THR A 173 9.37 0.85 29.97
C THR A 173 8.60 1.84 29.09
N LEU A 174 7.72 1.33 28.22
CA LEU A 174 6.93 2.14 27.29
C LEU A 174 5.54 2.53 27.82
N GLY A 175 5.14 1.98 28.98
CA GLY A 175 3.80 2.18 29.53
C GLY A 175 2.70 1.61 28.65
N LEU A 176 2.86 0.35 28.22
CA LEU A 176 1.94 -0.39 27.34
C LEU A 176 1.07 -1.37 28.12
N ASP A 177 -0.11 -1.65 27.59
CA ASP A 177 -1.08 -2.60 28.14
C ASP A 177 -1.00 -3.93 27.38
N LEU A 178 -0.36 -4.95 27.96
CA LEU A 178 -0.22 -6.27 27.35
C LEU A 178 -1.53 -7.05 27.19
N SER A 179 -2.66 -6.55 27.66
CA SER A 179 -3.97 -7.11 27.33
C SER A 179 -4.42 -6.75 25.91
N LYS A 180 -3.77 -5.76 25.27
CA LYS A 180 -4.11 -5.24 23.94
C LYS A 180 -3.14 -5.74 22.88
N PRO A 181 -3.64 -6.30 21.77
CA PRO A 181 -2.80 -6.90 20.73
C PRO A 181 -1.78 -5.94 20.10
N LEU A 182 -2.13 -4.68 19.84
CA LEU A 182 -1.22 -3.72 19.22
C LEU A 182 -0.12 -3.28 20.20
N ASP A 183 -0.44 -3.14 21.49
CA ASP A 183 0.53 -2.86 22.56
C ASP A 183 1.55 -4.01 22.67
N GLN A 184 1.11 -5.26 22.56
CA GLN A 184 2.00 -6.42 22.55
C GLN A 184 3.01 -6.33 21.38
N ARG A 185 2.56 -5.89 20.20
CA ARG A 185 3.43 -5.72 19.02
C ARG A 185 4.44 -4.61 19.23
N MET A 186 4.04 -3.50 19.86
CA MET A 186 5.00 -2.44 20.21
C MET A 186 6.04 -2.92 21.23
N ALA A 187 5.61 -3.65 22.25
CA ALA A 187 6.53 -4.27 23.21
C ALA A 187 7.48 -5.27 22.54
N LYS A 188 6.98 -6.07 21.56
CA LYS A 188 7.81 -6.96 20.75
C LYS A 188 8.84 -6.18 19.93
N LEU A 189 8.44 -5.08 19.29
CA LEU A 189 9.34 -4.24 18.51
C LEU A 189 10.48 -3.69 19.36
N ASP A 190 10.18 -3.20 20.56
CA ASP A 190 11.17 -2.71 21.51
C ASP A 190 12.11 -3.83 21.95
N LYS A 191 11.56 -4.97 22.38
CA LYS A 191 12.33 -6.15 22.80
C LYS A 191 13.28 -6.67 21.72
N LEU A 192 12.87 -6.63 20.45
CA LEU A 192 13.72 -7.04 19.32
C LEU A 192 14.93 -6.12 19.14
N GLY A 193 14.95 -4.96 19.75
CA GLY A 193 16.07 -4.02 19.66
C GLY A 193 16.36 -3.56 18.24
N VAL A 194 15.33 -3.47 17.40
CA VAL A 194 15.49 -3.08 15.97
C VAL A 194 16.16 -1.71 15.91
N VAL A 195 17.36 -1.67 15.33
CA VAL A 195 18.15 -0.44 15.22
C VAL A 195 17.51 0.50 14.23
N PHE A 196 17.17 1.71 14.66
CA PHE A 196 16.77 2.81 13.78
C PHE A 196 18.00 3.41 13.09
N HIS A 197 19.01 3.77 13.88
CA HIS A 197 20.31 4.22 13.41
C HIS A 197 21.36 3.96 14.49
N ALA A 198 22.57 3.56 14.09
CA ALA A 198 23.64 3.17 15.04
C ALA A 198 23.94 4.21 16.13
N LYS A 199 23.87 5.51 15.79
CA LYS A 199 24.11 6.62 16.73
C LYS A 199 22.84 7.15 17.40
N LEU A 200 21.66 6.86 16.86
CA LEU A 200 20.36 7.36 17.37
C LEU A 200 19.56 6.30 18.10
N GLY A 201 20.07 5.06 18.14
CA GLY A 201 19.50 3.97 18.91
C GLY A 201 18.45 3.14 18.19
N THR A 202 17.61 2.46 18.98
CA THR A 202 16.58 1.53 18.50
C THR A 202 15.27 2.24 18.17
N GLN A 203 14.35 1.51 17.50
CA GLN A 203 12.98 2.00 17.26
C GLN A 203 12.22 2.24 18.57
N GLY A 204 12.41 1.41 19.60
CA GLY A 204 11.82 1.63 20.94
C GLY A 204 12.28 2.95 21.56
N GLN A 205 13.59 3.21 21.54
CA GLN A 205 14.15 4.49 22.04
C GLN A 205 13.63 5.69 21.22
N ARG A 206 13.48 5.53 19.91
CA ARG A 206 12.89 6.55 19.05
C ARG A 206 11.44 6.83 19.44
N VAL A 207 10.63 5.80 19.64
CA VAL A 207 9.23 5.93 20.07
C VAL A 207 9.12 6.67 21.40
N GLN A 208 10.00 6.40 22.35
CA GLN A 208 10.04 7.15 23.62
C GLN A 208 10.27 8.66 23.41
N ARG A 209 11.23 9.02 22.55
CA ARG A 209 11.50 10.44 22.22
C ARG A 209 10.32 11.09 21.53
N ILE A 210 9.72 10.41 20.53
CA ILE A 210 8.56 10.90 19.81
C ILE A 210 7.37 11.08 20.75
N ALA A 211 7.12 10.12 21.66
CA ALA A 211 6.02 10.20 22.62
C ALA A 211 6.16 11.39 23.58
N ALA A 212 7.37 11.60 24.12
CA ALA A 212 7.64 12.74 24.98
C ALA A 212 7.46 14.07 24.23
N LEU A 213 8.00 14.16 23.01
CA LEU A 213 7.88 15.37 22.19
C LEU A 213 6.44 15.63 21.72
N ALA A 214 5.69 14.60 21.35
CA ALA A 214 4.28 14.74 20.98
C ALA A 214 3.42 15.27 22.13
N LYS A 215 3.69 14.82 23.36
CA LYS A 215 3.04 15.32 24.56
C LYS A 215 3.31 16.81 24.80
N GLU A 216 4.55 17.25 24.62
CA GLU A 216 4.95 18.67 24.74
C GLU A 216 4.35 19.55 23.62
N LEU A 217 4.28 19.03 22.38
CA LEU A 217 3.71 19.75 21.24
C LEU A 217 2.18 19.82 21.28
N ALA A 218 1.52 18.88 21.93
CA ALA A 218 0.07 18.76 21.93
C ALA A 218 -0.65 20.05 22.32
N PRO A 219 -0.33 20.75 23.43
CA PRO A 219 -0.97 22.02 23.78
C PRO A 219 -0.77 23.12 22.74
N ILE A 220 0.37 23.11 22.04
CA ILE A 220 0.73 24.12 21.05
C ILE A 220 -0.18 24.03 19.81
N VAL A 221 -0.54 22.79 19.43
CA VAL A 221 -1.39 22.52 18.26
C VAL A 221 -2.87 22.33 18.63
N GLY A 222 -3.23 22.47 19.90
CA GLY A 222 -4.60 22.28 20.38
C GLY A 222 -5.04 20.82 20.52
N ALA A 223 -4.08 19.89 20.70
CA ALA A 223 -4.35 18.49 20.94
C ALA A 223 -4.38 18.15 22.45
N ASP A 224 -5.03 17.03 22.78
CA ASP A 224 -4.93 16.41 24.10
C ASP A 224 -3.56 15.73 24.25
N PRO A 225 -2.75 16.12 25.28
CA PRO A 225 -1.42 15.54 25.50
C PRO A 225 -1.45 14.03 25.76
N VAL A 226 -2.48 13.51 26.42
CA VAL A 226 -2.62 12.07 26.72
C VAL A 226 -2.86 11.29 25.42
N GLN A 227 -3.73 11.79 24.54
CA GLN A 227 -3.98 11.17 23.24
C GLN A 227 -2.76 11.25 22.33
N ALA A 228 -2.06 12.37 22.30
CA ALA A 228 -0.85 12.54 21.50
C ALA A 228 0.26 11.59 21.94
N GLU A 229 0.50 11.47 23.25
CA GLU A 229 1.45 10.51 23.82
C GLU A 229 1.07 9.06 23.50
N ARG A 230 -0.23 8.71 23.64
CA ARG A 230 -0.74 7.36 23.33
C ARG A 230 -0.55 7.02 21.86
N ALA A 231 -0.92 7.90 20.95
CA ALA A 231 -0.76 7.70 19.51
C ALA A 231 0.71 7.54 19.12
N ALA A 232 1.60 8.36 19.69
CA ALA A 232 3.04 8.26 19.46
C ALA A 232 3.63 6.92 19.91
N LYS A 233 3.19 6.40 21.07
CA LYS A 233 3.60 5.08 21.58
C LYS A 233 3.22 3.94 20.64
N LEU A 234 2.09 4.05 19.95
CA LEU A 234 1.58 3.03 19.03
C LEU A 234 1.95 3.28 17.56
N ALA A 235 2.55 4.43 17.23
CA ALA A 235 2.79 4.85 15.86
C ALA A 235 3.62 3.87 15.03
N LYS A 236 4.47 3.08 15.64
CA LYS A 236 5.34 2.09 14.99
C LYS A 236 4.97 0.63 15.36
N ALA A 237 3.85 0.43 16.05
CA ALA A 237 3.47 -0.88 16.59
C ALA A 237 3.09 -1.90 15.52
N ASP A 238 2.76 -1.48 14.31
CA ASP A 238 2.43 -2.34 13.18
C ASP A 238 3.66 -2.89 12.43
N LEU A 239 4.84 -2.32 12.63
CA LEU A 239 6.05 -2.75 11.93
C LEU A 239 6.41 -4.23 12.12
N PRO A 240 6.23 -4.86 13.30
CA PRO A 240 6.51 -6.28 13.49
C PRO A 240 5.31 -7.19 13.20
N THR A 241 4.26 -6.70 12.54
CA THR A 241 3.09 -7.51 12.14
C THR A 241 3.38 -8.29 10.87
N GLU A 242 2.71 -9.43 10.69
CA GLU A 242 2.83 -10.25 9.49
C GLU A 242 2.35 -9.49 8.25
N MET A 243 1.25 -8.74 8.38
CA MET A 243 0.68 -7.95 7.27
C MET A 243 1.65 -6.87 6.76
N VAL A 244 2.29 -6.12 7.65
CA VAL A 244 3.28 -5.09 7.25
C VAL A 244 4.60 -5.73 6.80
N GLY A 245 4.95 -6.90 7.32
CA GLY A 245 6.08 -7.68 6.83
C GLY A 245 5.94 -8.08 5.36
N GLU A 246 4.74 -8.49 4.95
CA GLU A 246 4.43 -8.84 3.55
C GLU A 246 4.17 -7.59 2.69
N PHE A 247 3.49 -6.59 3.23
CA PHE A 247 3.11 -5.35 2.52
C PHE A 247 3.63 -4.11 3.26
N PRO A 248 4.93 -3.78 3.12
CA PRO A 248 5.54 -2.63 3.82
C PRO A 248 4.86 -1.28 3.51
N GLU A 249 4.23 -1.15 2.35
CA GLU A 249 3.48 0.05 1.96
C GLU A 249 2.21 0.28 2.78
N LEU A 250 1.73 -0.74 3.51
CA LEU A 250 0.56 -0.65 4.39
C LEU A 250 0.92 -0.22 5.82
N GLN A 251 2.20 0.06 6.12
CA GLN A 251 2.58 0.57 7.43
C GLN A 251 1.85 1.87 7.74
N GLY A 252 1.47 2.04 8.99
CA GLY A 252 0.63 3.14 9.45
C GLY A 252 -0.86 2.86 9.23
N LEU A 253 -1.29 2.55 8.03
CA LEU A 253 -2.68 2.15 7.76
C LEU A 253 -3.08 0.91 8.58
N MET A 254 -2.24 -0.13 8.59
CA MET A 254 -2.51 -1.34 9.37
C MET A 254 -2.48 -1.04 10.86
N GLY A 255 -1.56 -0.20 11.32
CA GLY A 255 -1.53 0.28 12.71
C GLY A 255 -2.85 0.94 13.11
N ARG A 256 -3.41 1.80 12.28
CA ARG A 256 -4.73 2.38 12.48
C ARG A 256 -5.83 1.32 12.57
N LYS A 257 -5.88 0.37 11.64
CA LYS A 257 -6.88 -0.70 11.64
C LYS A 257 -6.83 -1.54 12.92
N TYR A 258 -5.63 -1.91 13.39
CA TYR A 258 -5.47 -2.64 14.64
C TYR A 258 -5.84 -1.79 15.86
N ALA A 259 -5.52 -0.49 15.86
CA ALA A 259 -5.91 0.43 16.92
C ALA A 259 -7.43 0.59 17.02
N GLU A 260 -8.13 0.73 15.89
CA GLU A 260 -9.60 0.76 15.82
C GLU A 260 -10.21 -0.52 16.41
N LEU A 261 -9.65 -1.69 16.05
CA LEU A 261 -10.13 -2.98 16.55
C LEU A 261 -9.95 -3.17 18.04
N GLN A 262 -8.89 -2.62 18.65
CA GLN A 262 -8.70 -2.68 20.09
C GLN A 262 -9.39 -1.55 20.87
N GLY A 263 -10.18 -0.71 20.18
CA GLY A 263 -11.01 0.33 20.80
C GLY A 263 -10.26 1.61 21.18
N GLU A 264 -9.17 1.96 20.49
CA GLU A 264 -8.52 3.23 20.68
C GLU A 264 -9.42 4.40 20.23
N ASN A 265 -9.19 5.58 20.81
CA ASN A 265 -9.87 6.80 20.41
C ASN A 265 -9.62 7.06 18.91
N ALA A 266 -10.63 7.59 18.19
CA ALA A 266 -10.56 7.81 16.74
C ALA A 266 -9.39 8.72 16.33
N SER A 267 -9.09 9.77 17.10
CA SER A 267 -7.95 10.66 16.84
C SER A 267 -6.61 9.94 17.06
N VAL A 268 -6.52 9.06 18.08
CA VAL A 268 -5.33 8.23 18.33
C VAL A 268 -5.12 7.27 17.15
N ALA A 269 -6.15 6.56 16.73
CA ALA A 269 -6.07 5.64 15.60
C ALA A 269 -5.68 6.36 14.29
N ALA A 270 -6.30 7.51 14.01
CA ALA A 270 -5.95 8.32 12.84
C ALA A 270 -4.49 8.78 12.87
N ALA A 271 -3.99 9.22 14.01
CA ALA A 271 -2.62 9.69 14.17
C ALA A 271 -1.58 8.60 13.92
N ILE A 272 -1.89 7.34 14.22
CA ILE A 272 -1.01 6.20 13.92
C ILE A 272 -0.76 6.08 12.40
N GLU A 273 -1.76 6.29 11.56
CA GLU A 273 -1.58 6.33 10.10
C GLU A 273 -0.95 7.65 9.65
N GLU A 274 -1.47 8.78 10.14
CA GLU A 274 -1.18 10.10 9.61
C GLU A 274 0.17 10.68 10.01
N HIS A 275 0.87 10.10 10.99
CA HIS A 275 2.18 10.60 11.39
C HIS A 275 3.25 10.49 10.28
N TYR A 276 3.03 9.66 9.27
CA TYR A 276 3.86 9.61 8.08
C TYR A 276 3.60 10.75 7.09
N LYS A 277 2.47 11.43 7.22
CA LYS A 277 2.05 12.48 6.29
C LYS A 277 2.65 13.85 6.64
N PRO A 278 2.82 14.74 5.63
CA PRO A 278 2.72 14.42 4.20
C PRO A 278 3.91 13.58 3.71
N LEU A 279 3.67 12.68 2.76
CA LEU A 279 4.73 11.86 2.13
C LEU A 279 5.49 12.63 1.02
N GLY A 280 4.98 13.78 0.62
CA GLY A 280 5.56 14.64 -0.39
C GLY A 280 4.72 15.90 -0.62
N PRO A 281 5.14 16.82 -1.52
CA PRO A 281 4.49 18.12 -1.69
C PRO A 281 3.04 18.09 -2.14
N SER A 282 2.61 16.99 -2.78
CA SER A 282 1.23 16.80 -3.25
C SER A 282 0.35 16.02 -2.27
N ASP A 283 0.92 15.51 -1.17
CA ASP A 283 0.15 14.77 -0.18
C ASP A 283 -0.58 15.72 0.78
N ARG A 284 -1.71 15.27 1.32
CA ARG A 284 -2.46 16.05 2.30
C ARG A 284 -1.70 16.17 3.62
N VAL A 285 -1.82 17.31 4.24
CA VAL A 285 -1.34 17.55 5.62
C VAL A 285 -2.40 17.04 6.60
N PRO A 286 -2.02 16.39 7.71
CA PRO A 286 -2.95 16.05 8.77
C PRO A 286 -3.72 17.27 9.30
N ALA A 287 -5.02 17.11 9.54
CA ALA A 287 -5.87 18.16 10.05
C ALA A 287 -6.27 17.95 11.53
N ASP A 288 -6.33 16.70 11.99
CA ASP A 288 -6.61 16.40 13.40
C ASP A 288 -5.42 16.83 14.26
N PRO A 289 -5.64 17.61 15.34
CA PRO A 289 -4.55 18.10 16.20
C PRO A 289 -3.66 17.00 16.78
N VAL A 290 -4.21 15.82 17.11
CA VAL A 290 -3.41 14.66 17.59
C VAL A 290 -2.48 14.16 16.50
N SER A 291 -2.99 14.02 15.27
CA SER A 291 -2.19 13.63 14.11
C SER A 291 -1.08 14.65 13.82
N VAL A 292 -1.40 15.96 13.94
CA VAL A 292 -0.41 17.03 13.76
C VAL A 292 0.70 16.94 14.79
N ALA A 293 0.36 16.76 16.08
CA ALA A 293 1.34 16.64 17.16
C ALA A 293 2.30 15.47 16.94
N VAL A 294 1.78 14.29 16.58
CA VAL A 294 2.60 13.08 16.36
C VAL A 294 3.43 13.19 15.09
N ALA A 295 2.87 13.72 14.00
CA ALA A 295 3.61 13.92 12.76
C ALA A 295 4.77 14.90 12.93
N LEU A 296 4.56 16.01 13.62
CA LEU A 296 5.61 16.98 13.95
C LEU A 296 6.68 16.33 14.84
N ALA A 297 6.28 15.58 15.87
CA ALA A 297 7.22 14.91 16.77
C ALA A 297 8.12 13.91 16.02
N ASP A 298 7.56 13.08 15.13
CA ASP A 298 8.31 12.11 14.34
C ASP A 298 9.30 12.79 13.39
N LYS A 299 8.88 13.87 12.73
CA LYS A 299 9.72 14.63 11.80
C LYS A 299 10.81 15.41 12.52
N LEU A 300 10.50 16.06 13.62
CA LEU A 300 11.47 16.82 14.42
C LEU A 300 12.50 15.89 15.06
N ASP A 301 12.08 14.72 15.62
CA ASP A 301 13.04 13.73 16.14
C ASP A 301 14.02 13.29 15.05
N THR A 302 13.53 13.05 13.84
CA THR A 302 14.34 12.66 12.70
C THR A 302 15.32 13.79 12.32
N LEU A 303 14.83 15.00 12.08
CA LEU A 303 15.66 16.12 11.63
C LEU A 303 16.69 16.50 12.67
N VAL A 304 16.29 16.71 13.90
CA VAL A 304 17.19 17.10 14.99
C VAL A 304 18.21 16.00 15.28
N GLY A 305 17.78 14.75 15.30
CA GLY A 305 18.65 13.60 15.52
C GLY A 305 19.75 13.50 14.47
N PHE A 306 19.40 13.53 13.19
CA PHE A 306 20.39 13.44 12.11
C PHE A 306 21.30 14.66 12.01
N TRP A 307 20.79 15.86 12.32
CA TRP A 307 21.65 17.08 12.43
C TRP A 307 22.63 16.98 13.60
N ALA A 308 22.20 16.46 14.74
CA ALA A 308 23.05 16.31 15.92
C ALA A 308 24.22 15.35 15.70
N ILE A 309 24.05 14.33 14.85
CA ILE A 309 25.11 13.37 14.52
C ILE A 309 25.89 13.72 13.25
N ASP A 310 25.62 14.90 12.67
CA ASP A 310 26.22 15.45 11.42
C ASP A 310 25.99 14.61 10.15
N GLU A 311 24.90 13.86 10.11
CA GLU A 311 24.45 13.08 8.95
C GLU A 311 23.44 13.87 8.10
N LYS A 312 23.91 14.99 7.52
CA LYS A 312 23.06 15.90 6.73
C LYS A 312 22.99 15.49 5.26
N PRO A 313 21.88 15.80 4.56
CA PRO A 313 21.81 15.57 3.13
C PRO A 313 22.81 16.46 2.37
N THR A 314 23.50 15.89 1.40
CA THR A 314 24.49 16.59 0.58
C THR A 314 24.18 16.43 -0.91
N GLY A 315 24.07 17.55 -1.66
CA GLY A 315 23.84 17.52 -3.10
C GLY A 315 22.68 16.59 -3.50
N SER A 316 22.97 15.53 -4.26
CA SER A 316 22.00 14.51 -4.67
C SER A 316 21.81 13.37 -3.66
N LYS A 317 22.61 13.31 -2.58
CA LYS A 317 22.58 12.22 -1.60
C LYS A 317 21.72 12.59 -0.41
N ASP A 318 20.67 11.81 -0.18
CA ASP A 318 19.78 11.89 0.97
C ASP A 318 19.30 10.48 1.36
N PRO A 319 20.22 9.64 1.89
CA PRO A 319 19.91 8.23 2.16
C PRO A 319 18.83 8.04 3.22
N TYR A 320 18.59 9.04 4.05
CA TYR A 320 17.60 9.02 5.13
C TYR A 320 16.34 9.81 4.81
N ALA A 321 16.21 10.32 3.58
CA ALA A 321 15.06 11.10 3.11
C ALA A 321 14.74 12.32 4.02
N LEU A 322 15.76 12.99 4.54
CA LEU A 322 15.61 14.13 5.46
C LEU A 322 14.92 15.34 4.80
N ARG A 323 15.11 15.52 3.48
CA ARG A 323 14.38 16.56 2.73
C ARG A 323 12.89 16.30 2.64
N ARG A 324 12.47 15.04 2.78
CA ARG A 324 11.04 14.68 2.85
C ARG A 324 10.48 14.93 4.24
N ALA A 325 11.30 14.84 5.28
CA ALA A 325 10.88 15.12 6.65
C ALA A 325 10.80 16.63 6.94
N ALA A 326 11.54 17.44 6.18
CA ALA A 326 11.49 18.91 6.26
C ALA A 326 10.32 19.48 5.47
#